data_b2fe03e41751714bbb663a4ecf26ec33
#
_entry.id   b2fe03e41751714bbb663a4ecf26ec33
#
_cell.length_a   1.000
_cell.length_b   1.000
_cell.length_c   1.000
_cell.angle_alpha   90.00
_cell.angle_beta   90.00
_cell.angle_gamma   90.00
#
_symmetry.space_group_name_H-M   'P 1'
#
loop_
_entity.id
_entity.type
_entity.pdbx_description
1 polymer ?
#
loop_
_entity_poly.entity_id
_entity_poly.type
_entity_poly.pdbx_seq_one_letter_code
_entity_poly.pdbx_strand_id
1 'polypeptide(L)'
;MRGGCVPAYAAGTVTRTTRIDLSTMTTAEDHLSDEGWKWEPTADGGTLTLRDFYMKASHKEKYAHALIQGKGNIVIVLEGENVIETTSSWYWPLLSGDGKTVNWTIREGEKGSSLEFKMPESTAKNHLPYGMAGEKVTIESGTIRAKMILSMSDSFEMTGGTVIIDGTRSGAAIETMKDDAIFTGGKLKITGGGYGISARCMDNWPPEKRKIVIDGADVEIKSDVCALIGNPILYLNGNLNISGGTRAASSPIQTTINGHGDKADGSENVPYDPNKNNGFTSFEAKHTHAAQADKWGSDDSMHWPLCECGKVMDAQTQTHQYTEEHDELEHWQGCICGRKKNVEPHRFGEWVEARKPTRTESGLRTRRCSVCGFNEEEKIPAVNLPQTGDSTHPGQYALLLALCGLTLTLLRRRRTNY
;
A
#
# COMPACT_ATOMS: atom_id res chain seq x y z
N MET A 1 -5.52 21.48 -37.36
CA MET A 1 -4.99 22.57 -36.51
C MET A 1 -5.95 22.73 -35.32
N ARG A 2 -5.63 22.16 -34.19
CA ARG A 2 -6.32 22.42 -32.91
C ARG A 2 -5.35 23.25 -32.08
N GLY A 3 -5.64 24.54 -31.95
CA GLY A 3 -4.89 25.44 -31.09
C GLY A 3 -5.03 24.99 -29.66
N GLY A 4 -3.90 24.59 -29.04
CA GLY A 4 -3.82 24.42 -27.61
C GLY A 4 -4.03 25.77 -26.94
N CYS A 5 -5.08 25.92 -26.14
CA CYS A 5 -5.18 27.02 -25.21
C CYS A 5 -4.00 26.91 -24.25
N VAL A 6 -3.09 27.87 -24.34
CA VAL A 6 -2.17 28.17 -23.24
C VAL A 6 -3.06 28.68 -22.11
N PRO A 7 -3.04 28.08 -20.91
CA PRO A 7 -3.79 28.62 -19.79
C PRO A 7 -3.33 30.06 -19.58
N ALA A 8 -4.26 31.00 -19.62
CA ALA A 8 -3.99 32.38 -19.21
C ALA A 8 -3.71 32.30 -17.68
N TYR A 9 -2.46 32.51 -17.30
CA TYR A 9 -2.12 32.77 -15.90
C TYR A 9 -3.02 33.92 -15.41
N ALA A 10 -3.73 33.69 -14.30
CA ALA A 10 -4.59 34.66 -13.70
C ALA A 10 -3.82 36.01 -13.52
N ALA A 11 -4.44 37.10 -13.86
CA ALA A 11 -3.86 38.44 -13.68
C ALA A 11 -3.55 38.64 -12.19
N GLY A 12 -2.29 38.57 -11.81
CA GLY A 12 -1.85 38.72 -10.42
C GLY A 12 -0.62 37.88 -10.05
N THR A 13 -0.13 37.00 -10.93
CA THR A 13 1.03 36.15 -10.64
C THR A 13 2.32 37.00 -10.65
N VAL A 14 2.84 37.29 -9.48
CA VAL A 14 4.13 37.97 -9.34
C VAL A 14 5.24 36.97 -9.62
N THR A 15 6.06 37.28 -10.65
CA THR A 15 7.24 36.45 -10.95
C THR A 15 8.32 36.69 -9.90
N ARG A 16 8.49 35.73 -8.98
CA ARG A 16 9.61 35.79 -8.04
C ARG A 16 10.89 35.31 -8.72
N THR A 17 11.95 36.11 -8.60
CA THR A 17 13.28 35.81 -9.14
C THR A 17 14.31 35.52 -8.04
N THR A 18 13.94 35.74 -6.78
CA THR A 18 14.82 35.55 -5.61
C THR A 18 14.52 34.23 -4.92
N ARG A 19 15.58 33.55 -4.52
CA ARG A 19 15.54 32.30 -3.77
C ARG A 19 14.71 32.42 -2.47
N ILE A 20 14.02 31.34 -2.10
CA ILE A 20 13.40 31.17 -0.78
C ILE A 20 14.30 30.25 0.05
N ASP A 21 14.81 30.73 1.16
CA ASP A 21 15.67 29.96 2.08
C ASP A 21 14.99 29.69 3.41
N LEU A 22 14.15 28.64 3.41
CA LEU A 22 13.41 28.21 4.61
C LEU A 22 14.33 27.73 5.74
N SER A 23 15.60 27.38 5.43
CA SER A 23 16.53 26.87 6.44
C SER A 23 16.96 27.95 7.46
N THR A 24 16.79 29.21 7.11
CA THR A 24 17.11 30.38 7.94
C THR A 24 15.88 31.09 8.49
N MET A 25 14.69 30.78 7.99
CA MET A 25 13.44 31.43 8.39
C MET A 25 12.89 30.81 9.69
N THR A 26 13.03 31.53 10.79
CA THR A 26 12.59 31.10 12.13
C THR A 26 11.24 31.64 12.54
N THR A 27 10.69 32.58 11.77
CA THR A 27 9.37 33.20 11.97
C THR A 27 8.42 32.84 10.84
N ALA A 28 7.13 32.87 11.10
CA ALA A 28 6.11 32.70 10.07
C ALA A 28 6.12 33.90 9.11
N GLU A 29 5.97 33.60 7.81
CA GLU A 29 5.86 34.59 6.74
C GLU A 29 4.64 34.26 5.88
N ASP A 30 3.83 35.26 5.55
CA ASP A 30 2.61 35.09 4.76
C ASP A 30 2.63 36.03 3.55
N HIS A 31 2.84 35.46 2.38
CA HIS A 31 2.89 36.13 1.09
C HIS A 31 1.88 35.49 0.10
N LEU A 32 0.80 34.86 0.63
CA LEU A 32 -0.21 34.19 -0.20
C LEU A 32 -0.96 35.16 -1.12
N SER A 33 -1.14 36.41 -0.69
CA SER A 33 -1.88 37.43 -1.45
C SER A 33 -1.07 38.11 -2.56
N ASP A 34 0.25 38.12 -2.45
CA ASP A 34 1.14 38.85 -3.35
C ASP A 34 2.14 37.95 -4.11
N GLU A 35 2.75 36.98 -3.47
CA GLU A 35 3.74 36.10 -4.07
C GLU A 35 3.28 34.63 -4.15
N GLY A 36 2.14 34.26 -3.57
CA GLY A 36 1.58 32.90 -3.64
C GLY A 36 2.26 31.87 -2.72
N TRP A 37 2.92 32.30 -1.63
CA TRP A 37 3.53 31.39 -0.68
C TRP A 37 3.32 31.83 0.76
N LYS A 38 3.37 30.83 1.68
CA LYS A 38 3.33 31.04 3.13
C LYS A 38 4.25 30.04 3.80
N TRP A 39 5.00 30.49 4.81
CA TRP A 39 5.86 29.67 5.62
C TRP A 39 5.42 29.68 7.09
N GLU A 40 5.28 28.51 7.66
CA GLU A 40 4.96 28.29 9.08
C GLU A 40 6.02 27.37 9.68
N PRO A 41 7.06 27.92 10.35
CA PRO A 41 8.14 27.13 10.91
C PRO A 41 7.68 26.32 12.13
N THR A 42 8.32 25.17 12.31
CA THR A 42 8.23 24.33 13.51
C THR A 42 9.64 24.15 14.12
N ALA A 43 9.74 23.45 15.24
CA ALA A 43 11.03 23.15 15.84
C ALA A 43 11.97 22.34 14.93
N ASP A 44 11.42 21.51 14.03
CA ASP A 44 12.15 20.60 13.16
C ASP A 44 11.69 20.69 11.70
N GLY A 45 11.57 21.91 11.17
CA GLY A 45 11.17 22.14 9.79
C GLY A 45 10.03 23.12 9.65
N GLY A 46 8.90 22.73 9.04
CA GLY A 46 7.72 23.58 8.91
C GLY A 46 6.80 23.23 7.77
N THR A 47 5.81 24.09 7.53
CA THR A 47 4.86 23.97 6.43
C THR A 47 5.06 25.13 5.46
N LEU A 48 5.30 24.80 4.18
CA LEU A 48 5.31 25.72 3.06
C LEU A 48 4.00 25.54 2.26
N THR A 49 3.13 26.52 2.32
CA THR A 49 1.94 26.55 1.43
C THR A 49 2.29 27.28 0.16
N LEU A 50 1.98 26.70 -0.99
CA LEU A 50 2.11 27.30 -2.32
C LEU A 50 0.71 27.41 -2.94
N ARG A 51 0.32 28.63 -3.32
CA ARG A 51 -0.98 28.92 -3.93
C ARG A 51 -0.79 29.69 -5.23
N ASP A 52 -1.09 29.06 -6.36
CA ASP A 52 -0.87 29.60 -7.70
C ASP A 52 0.52 30.24 -7.83
N PHE A 53 1.50 29.59 -7.20
CA PHE A 53 2.84 30.08 -7.05
C PHE A 53 3.63 29.97 -8.36
N TYR A 54 4.28 31.06 -8.75
CA TYR A 54 5.18 31.06 -9.90
C TYR A 54 6.54 31.63 -9.55
N MET A 55 7.58 30.81 -9.72
CA MET A 55 8.97 31.22 -9.53
C MET A 55 9.76 30.95 -10.79
N LYS A 56 10.44 31.99 -11.30
CA LYS A 56 11.32 31.86 -12.46
C LYS A 56 12.70 32.42 -12.16
N ALA A 57 13.71 31.56 -12.19
CA ALA A 57 15.09 31.99 -12.07
C ALA A 57 15.80 32.01 -13.41
N SER A 58 16.40 33.15 -13.73
CA SER A 58 17.39 33.28 -14.79
C SER A 58 18.76 33.36 -14.15
N HIS A 59 19.63 32.37 -14.34
CA HIS A 59 20.92 32.37 -13.65
C HIS A 59 22.08 32.58 -14.59
N LYS A 60 22.95 33.48 -14.19
CA LYS A 60 24.29 33.70 -14.78
C LYS A 60 25.40 33.08 -13.94
N GLU A 61 25.10 32.54 -12.76
CA GLU A 61 26.11 32.07 -11.82
C GLU A 61 26.39 30.58 -11.92
N LYS A 62 27.66 30.20 -11.92
CA LYS A 62 28.20 28.88 -12.24
C LYS A 62 28.01 27.84 -11.13
N TYR A 63 27.50 28.24 -9.94
CA TYR A 63 27.27 27.38 -8.77
C TYR A 63 25.97 27.80 -8.09
N ALA A 64 24.87 27.33 -8.62
CA ALA A 64 23.57 27.72 -8.11
C ALA A 64 23.06 26.80 -7.00
N HIS A 65 22.63 27.41 -5.95
CA HIS A 65 21.85 26.82 -4.88
C HIS A 65 20.41 26.51 -5.34
N ALA A 66 19.69 25.65 -4.63
CA ALA A 66 18.27 25.40 -4.88
C ALA A 66 17.46 26.72 -4.86
N LEU A 67 16.40 26.78 -5.65
CA LEU A 67 15.50 27.94 -5.67
C LEU A 67 14.65 27.99 -4.39
N ILE A 68 14.22 26.84 -3.89
CA ILE A 68 13.64 26.70 -2.56
C ILE A 68 14.55 25.76 -1.78
N GLN A 69 15.06 26.25 -0.67
CA GLN A 69 16.00 25.54 0.16
C GLN A 69 15.40 25.28 1.54
N GLY A 70 15.57 24.06 2.05
CA GLY A 70 14.96 23.64 3.29
C GLY A 70 15.91 22.93 4.24
N LYS A 71 15.43 22.68 5.45
CA LYS A 71 16.10 21.94 6.51
C LYS A 71 15.03 21.23 7.37
N GLY A 72 15.33 20.01 7.81
CA GLY A 72 14.42 19.23 8.67
C GLY A 72 13.20 18.70 7.90
N ASN A 73 12.07 18.54 8.58
CA ASN A 73 10.85 17.98 8.01
C ASN A 73 9.95 19.08 7.44
N ILE A 74 9.87 19.18 6.13
CA ILE A 74 9.08 20.21 5.46
C ILE A 74 7.91 19.58 4.73
N VAL A 75 6.71 20.06 5.07
CA VAL A 75 5.48 19.75 4.36
C VAL A 75 5.18 20.86 3.36
N ILE A 76 5.07 20.51 2.09
CA ILE A 76 4.61 21.42 1.03
C ILE A 76 3.12 21.16 0.80
N VAL A 77 2.30 22.17 1.05
CA VAL A 77 0.86 22.15 0.82
C VAL A 77 0.59 22.89 -0.49
N LEU A 78 -0.03 22.20 -1.44
CA LEU A 78 -0.33 22.75 -2.76
C LEU A 78 -1.77 23.23 -2.84
N GLU A 79 -1.97 24.46 -3.30
CA GLU A 79 -3.26 25.04 -3.64
C GLU A 79 -3.15 25.63 -5.05
N GLY A 80 -4.05 25.23 -5.97
CA GLY A 80 -4.03 25.66 -7.38
C GLY A 80 -2.83 25.11 -8.18
N GLU A 81 -2.37 25.86 -9.18
CA GLU A 81 -1.30 25.48 -10.09
C GLU A 81 0.02 26.18 -9.71
N ASN A 82 1.02 25.41 -9.30
CA ASN A 82 2.29 25.94 -8.84
C ASN A 82 3.40 25.57 -9.82
N VAL A 83 4.28 26.51 -10.15
CA VAL A 83 5.36 26.33 -11.12
C VAL A 83 6.68 26.90 -10.58
N ILE A 84 7.71 26.07 -10.61
CA ILE A 84 9.09 26.46 -10.37
C ILE A 84 9.87 26.25 -11.66
N GLU A 85 10.32 27.34 -12.28
CA GLU A 85 10.96 27.35 -13.60
C GLU A 85 12.41 27.81 -13.52
N THR A 86 13.29 27.16 -14.29
CA THR A 86 14.63 27.65 -14.56
C THR A 86 14.94 27.60 -16.05
N THR A 87 15.69 28.59 -16.52
CA THR A 87 16.19 28.61 -17.90
C THR A 87 17.61 28.03 -18.04
N SER A 88 18.22 27.65 -16.94
CA SER A 88 19.58 27.09 -16.90
C SER A 88 19.62 25.59 -16.86
N SER A 89 20.46 24.97 -17.66
CA SER A 89 20.73 23.53 -17.63
C SER A 89 21.78 23.11 -16.60
N TRP A 90 22.24 24.04 -15.76
CA TRP A 90 23.39 23.86 -14.83
C TRP A 90 22.95 23.69 -13.37
N TYR A 91 21.68 23.39 -13.09
CA TYR A 91 21.17 23.43 -11.73
C TYR A 91 21.15 22.09 -11.03
N TRP A 92 21.53 22.19 -9.77
CA TRP A 92 21.12 21.31 -8.70
C TRP A 92 19.60 21.39 -8.50
N PRO A 93 19.02 20.47 -7.73
CA PRO A 93 17.56 20.40 -7.56
C PRO A 93 16.94 21.77 -7.28
N LEU A 94 15.79 22.04 -7.88
CA LEU A 94 15.06 23.28 -7.63
C LEU A 94 14.54 23.35 -6.18
N LEU A 95 14.17 22.18 -5.61
CA LEU A 95 13.96 21.99 -4.19
C LEU A 95 15.11 21.16 -3.61
N SER A 96 15.80 21.63 -2.58
CA SER A 96 16.89 20.89 -1.94
C SER A 96 17.20 21.37 -0.53
N GLY A 97 18.00 20.61 0.21
CA GLY A 97 18.62 21.04 1.47
C GLY A 97 19.86 21.90 1.24
N ASP A 98 20.23 22.74 2.22
CA ASP A 98 21.45 23.57 2.22
C ASP A 98 22.64 22.80 2.79
N GLY A 99 23.03 21.69 2.16
CA GLY A 99 24.04 20.80 2.74
C GLY A 99 23.61 20.19 4.08
N LYS A 100 22.35 20.31 4.42
CA LYS A 100 21.70 19.77 5.62
C LYS A 100 20.61 18.82 5.22
N THR A 101 20.26 17.94 6.13
CA THR A 101 19.17 16.97 5.94
C THR A 101 17.85 17.70 5.76
N VAL A 102 17.12 17.36 4.69
CA VAL A 102 15.76 17.82 4.44
C VAL A 102 14.90 16.65 4.00
N ASN A 103 13.74 16.49 4.63
CA ASN A 103 12.71 15.56 4.25
C ASN A 103 11.54 16.35 3.67
N TRP A 104 11.19 16.06 2.43
CA TRP A 104 10.06 16.69 1.76
C TRP A 104 8.83 15.80 1.81
N THR A 105 7.71 16.34 2.26
CA THR A 105 6.40 15.74 2.11
C THR A 105 5.53 16.66 1.28
N ILE A 106 4.96 16.18 0.18
CA ILE A 106 4.06 16.97 -0.68
C ILE A 106 2.65 16.43 -0.57
N ARG A 107 1.71 17.34 -0.33
CA ARG A 107 0.28 17.05 -0.34
C ARG A 107 -0.52 18.22 -0.92
N GLU A 108 -1.69 17.92 -1.46
CA GLU A 108 -2.64 18.97 -1.85
C GLU A 108 -3.38 19.51 -0.61
N GLY A 109 -3.55 20.82 -0.54
CA GLY A 109 -4.45 21.52 0.38
C GLY A 109 -5.83 21.70 -0.24
N GLU A 110 -5.86 21.80 -1.58
CA GLU A 110 -7.07 21.86 -2.38
C GLU A 110 -7.03 20.79 -3.48
N LYS A 111 -8.15 20.11 -3.71
CA LYS A 111 -8.24 19.00 -4.68
C LYS A 111 -7.90 19.45 -6.09
N GLY A 112 -7.00 18.70 -6.72
CA GLY A 112 -6.56 18.96 -8.09
C GLY A 112 -5.35 19.89 -8.20
N SER A 113 -4.77 20.29 -7.10
CA SER A 113 -3.57 21.13 -7.08
C SER A 113 -2.34 20.44 -7.67
N SER A 114 -1.43 21.24 -8.22
CA SER A 114 -0.24 20.73 -8.89
C SER A 114 1.04 21.51 -8.56
N LEU A 115 2.19 20.84 -8.72
CA LEU A 115 3.51 21.45 -8.73
C LEU A 115 4.29 20.97 -9.94
N GLU A 116 4.71 21.90 -10.78
CA GLU A 116 5.49 21.61 -11.97
C GLU A 116 6.90 22.22 -11.87
N PHE A 117 7.91 21.41 -12.11
CA PHE A 117 9.30 21.82 -12.24
C PHE A 117 9.64 21.94 -13.73
N LYS A 118 9.69 23.19 -14.24
CA LYS A 118 10.05 23.47 -15.62
C LYS A 118 11.57 23.69 -15.74
N MET A 119 12.21 22.75 -16.42
CA MET A 119 13.66 22.75 -16.62
C MET A 119 13.99 22.50 -18.09
N PRO A 120 15.01 23.19 -18.65
CA PRO A 120 15.47 22.89 -20.00
C PRO A 120 16.10 21.49 -20.04
N GLU A 121 16.12 20.88 -21.22
CA GLU A 121 16.89 19.64 -21.43
C GLU A 121 18.36 19.92 -21.18
N SER A 122 19.01 19.06 -20.39
CA SER A 122 20.43 19.12 -20.18
C SER A 122 21.17 18.58 -21.40
N THR A 123 22.03 19.43 -21.99
CA THR A 123 22.93 19.04 -23.08
C THR A 123 24.27 18.47 -22.57
N ALA A 124 24.56 18.61 -21.28
CA ALA A 124 25.82 18.20 -20.66
C ALA A 124 25.69 16.81 -20.00
N LYS A 125 26.62 15.92 -20.29
CA LYS A 125 26.62 14.50 -19.84
C LYS A 125 26.58 14.30 -18.31
N ASN A 126 26.91 15.32 -17.51
CA ASN A 126 27.11 15.21 -16.06
C ASN A 126 26.15 16.09 -15.24
N HIS A 127 25.13 16.68 -15.86
CA HIS A 127 24.19 17.55 -15.17
C HIS A 127 22.79 16.95 -15.23
N LEU A 128 22.32 16.46 -14.10
CA LEU A 128 21.01 15.82 -13.98
C LEU A 128 19.99 16.86 -13.50
N PRO A 129 18.90 17.08 -14.25
CA PRO A 129 17.91 18.11 -13.93
C PRO A 129 16.93 17.61 -12.87
N TYR A 130 17.40 17.51 -11.62
CA TYR A 130 16.53 17.17 -10.51
C TYR A 130 15.55 18.33 -10.24
N GLY A 131 14.25 18.06 -10.33
CA GLY A 131 13.24 19.00 -9.82
C GLY A 131 13.33 19.10 -8.30
N MET A 132 13.51 17.97 -7.64
CA MET A 132 13.54 17.85 -6.19
C MET A 132 14.63 16.88 -5.74
N ALA A 133 15.31 17.21 -4.64
CA ALA A 133 16.17 16.30 -3.91
C ALA A 133 16.04 16.51 -2.39
N GLY A 134 16.03 15.42 -1.65
CA GLY A 134 15.99 15.40 -0.18
C GLY A 134 16.65 14.15 0.37
N GLU A 135 16.78 14.07 1.69
CA GLU A 135 17.14 12.82 2.35
C GLU A 135 16.02 11.80 2.13
N LYS A 136 14.78 12.22 2.40
CA LYS A 136 13.54 11.52 2.11
C LYS A 136 12.62 12.38 1.25
N VAL A 137 11.90 11.74 0.33
CA VAL A 137 10.83 12.39 -0.45
C VAL A 137 9.56 11.56 -0.34
N THR A 138 8.49 12.21 0.12
CA THR A 138 7.16 11.59 0.26
C THR A 138 6.14 12.36 -0.55
N ILE A 139 5.36 11.67 -1.39
CA ILE A 139 4.24 12.23 -2.14
C ILE A 139 2.94 11.60 -1.61
N GLU A 140 2.11 12.42 -0.95
CA GLU A 140 0.83 11.97 -0.38
C GLU A 140 -0.34 12.23 -1.34
N SER A 141 -0.36 13.39 -2.01
CA SER A 141 -1.42 13.78 -2.93
C SER A 141 -0.97 14.92 -3.85
N GLY A 142 -1.86 15.33 -4.78
CA GLY A 142 -1.58 16.35 -5.78
C GLY A 142 -0.93 15.80 -7.05
N THR A 143 -0.71 16.68 -8.03
CA THR A 143 -0.04 16.32 -9.28
C THR A 143 1.35 16.94 -9.33
N ILE A 144 2.37 16.10 -9.41
CA ILE A 144 3.78 16.52 -9.50
C ILE A 144 4.30 16.24 -10.90
N ARG A 145 4.87 17.26 -11.56
CA ARG A 145 5.56 17.14 -12.84
C ARG A 145 7.02 17.51 -12.70
N ALA A 146 7.90 16.60 -13.05
CA ALA A 146 9.35 16.79 -12.90
C ALA A 146 10.12 16.15 -14.06
N LYS A 147 11.43 16.45 -14.14
CA LYS A 147 12.36 15.70 -14.98
C LYS A 147 13.00 14.53 -14.22
N MET A 148 13.37 14.77 -12.96
CA MET A 148 13.97 13.77 -12.07
C MET A 148 13.66 14.11 -10.61
N ILE A 149 13.58 13.07 -9.77
CA ILE A 149 13.43 13.18 -8.31
C ILE A 149 14.50 12.31 -7.65
N LEU A 150 15.16 12.84 -6.63
CA LEU A 150 16.24 12.18 -5.90
C LEU A 150 15.94 12.09 -4.41
N SER A 151 16.05 10.89 -3.86
CA SER A 151 16.13 10.63 -2.43
C SER A 151 17.54 10.15 -2.08
N MET A 152 18.24 10.86 -1.18
CA MET A 152 19.68 10.70 -0.98
C MET A 152 20.05 9.69 0.11
N SER A 153 19.31 9.64 1.20
CA SER A 153 19.71 8.85 2.38
C SER A 153 18.61 8.00 2.99
N ASP A 154 17.36 8.20 2.57
CA ASP A 154 16.19 7.48 3.03
C ASP A 154 15.32 7.12 1.82
N SER A 155 14.12 6.60 2.04
CA SER A 155 13.21 6.12 1.00
C SER A 155 12.65 7.25 0.12
N PHE A 156 12.25 6.87 -1.10
CA PHE A 156 11.22 7.58 -1.84
C PHE A 156 9.88 6.89 -1.56
N GLU A 157 8.88 7.64 -1.14
CA GLU A 157 7.56 7.10 -0.83
C GLU A 157 6.46 7.84 -1.61
N MET A 158 5.56 7.07 -2.22
CA MET A 158 4.36 7.59 -2.87
C MET A 158 3.14 6.86 -2.32
N THR A 159 2.33 7.57 -1.54
CA THR A 159 1.12 7.01 -0.92
C THR A 159 -0.16 7.43 -1.64
N GLY A 160 -0.06 8.41 -2.55
CA GLY A 160 -1.16 8.92 -3.33
C GLY A 160 -0.72 9.91 -4.40
N GLY A 161 -1.66 10.68 -4.96
CA GLY A 161 -1.40 11.69 -5.97
C GLY A 161 -1.05 11.14 -7.36
N THR A 162 -0.48 12.01 -8.19
CA THR A 162 -0.03 11.67 -9.54
C THR A 162 1.37 12.24 -9.77
N VAL A 163 2.33 11.41 -10.11
CA VAL A 163 3.69 11.83 -10.46
C VAL A 163 3.92 11.56 -11.94
N ILE A 164 4.30 12.61 -12.68
CA ILE A 164 4.56 12.55 -14.12
C ILE A 164 6.00 13.01 -14.34
N ILE A 165 6.82 12.14 -14.90
CA ILE A 165 8.22 12.44 -15.19
C ILE A 165 8.47 12.22 -16.68
N ASP A 166 8.87 13.32 -17.34
CA ASP A 166 9.43 13.26 -18.67
C ASP A 166 10.96 13.24 -18.51
N GLY A 167 11.51 12.02 -18.43
CA GLY A 167 12.90 11.76 -18.10
C GLY A 167 13.88 12.37 -19.11
N THR A 168 15.11 12.55 -18.66
CA THR A 168 16.21 13.01 -19.50
C THR A 168 16.96 11.83 -20.11
N ARG A 169 17.73 12.04 -21.16
CA ARG A 169 18.49 10.99 -21.84
C ARG A 169 19.52 10.25 -20.96
N SER A 170 19.87 10.80 -19.80
CA SER A 170 20.81 10.19 -18.86
C SER A 170 20.29 10.25 -17.44
N GLY A 171 20.55 9.21 -16.64
CA GLY A 171 20.12 9.10 -15.25
C GLY A 171 18.78 8.38 -15.08
N ALA A 172 18.34 8.30 -13.84
CA ALA A 172 17.06 7.70 -13.47
C ALA A 172 16.02 8.80 -13.22
N ALA A 173 14.78 8.56 -13.64
CA ALA A 173 13.68 9.49 -13.41
C ALA A 173 13.36 9.63 -11.91
N ILE A 174 13.35 8.51 -11.18
CA ILE A 174 13.35 8.48 -9.71
C ILE A 174 14.59 7.71 -9.26
N GLU A 175 15.37 8.30 -8.38
CA GLU A 175 16.57 7.70 -7.85
C GLU A 175 16.55 7.69 -6.32
N THR A 176 16.79 6.52 -5.72
CA THR A 176 17.06 6.37 -4.29
C THR A 176 18.48 5.87 -4.11
N MET A 177 19.29 6.59 -3.32
CA MET A 177 20.71 6.28 -3.20
C MET A 177 21.02 5.27 -2.09
N LYS A 178 20.24 5.22 -1.02
CA LYS A 178 20.54 4.38 0.15
C LYS A 178 19.39 3.50 0.62
N ASP A 179 18.16 3.74 0.20
CA ASP A 179 16.98 3.01 0.69
C ASP A 179 16.01 2.64 -0.43
N ASP A 180 14.86 2.10 -0.08
CA ASP A 180 13.85 1.56 -0.97
C ASP A 180 13.05 2.66 -1.69
N ALA A 181 12.46 2.33 -2.83
CA ALA A 181 11.42 3.11 -3.49
C ALA A 181 10.06 2.43 -3.28
N ILE A 182 9.13 3.11 -2.61
CA ILE A 182 7.89 2.53 -2.10
C ILE A 182 6.68 3.27 -2.68
N PHE A 183 5.80 2.52 -3.35
CA PHE A 183 4.61 3.03 -4.01
C PHE A 183 3.38 2.29 -3.47
N THR A 184 2.68 2.91 -2.50
CA THR A 184 1.49 2.31 -1.86
C THR A 184 0.18 2.90 -2.34
N GLY A 185 0.22 3.87 -3.25
CA GLY A 185 -0.96 4.47 -3.86
C GLY A 185 -0.62 5.48 -4.93
N GLY A 186 -1.65 5.99 -5.61
CA GLY A 186 -1.53 7.00 -6.64
C GLY A 186 -1.12 6.47 -8.01
N LYS A 187 -0.68 7.40 -8.89
CA LYS A 187 -0.30 7.10 -10.28
C LYS A 187 1.08 7.63 -10.59
N LEU A 188 1.97 6.77 -11.04
CA LEU A 188 3.28 7.14 -11.54
C LEU A 188 3.35 6.92 -13.05
N LYS A 189 3.71 7.96 -13.79
CA LYS A 189 3.99 7.88 -15.21
C LYS A 189 5.37 8.43 -15.51
N ILE A 190 6.24 7.59 -16.08
CA ILE A 190 7.59 7.95 -16.53
C ILE A 190 7.69 7.70 -18.02
N THR A 191 8.15 8.70 -18.78
CA THR A 191 8.33 8.62 -20.22
C THR A 191 9.73 9.11 -20.59
N GLY A 192 10.51 8.27 -21.28
CA GLY A 192 11.89 8.57 -21.68
C GLY A 192 12.88 8.44 -20.51
N GLY A 193 14.11 8.84 -20.78
CA GLY A 193 15.21 8.73 -19.83
C GLY A 193 15.97 7.41 -19.90
N GLY A 194 17.21 7.40 -19.41
CA GLY A 194 18.03 6.19 -19.40
C GLY A 194 17.40 5.10 -18.54
N TYR A 195 16.96 5.47 -17.34
CA TYR A 195 16.33 4.57 -16.38
C TYR A 195 15.05 5.16 -15.82
N GLY A 196 14.07 4.29 -15.55
CA GLY A 196 12.82 4.70 -14.90
C GLY A 196 13.01 4.94 -13.41
N ILE A 197 12.99 3.89 -12.60
CA ILE A 197 13.25 3.94 -11.16
C ILE A 197 14.57 3.23 -10.89
N SER A 198 15.45 3.87 -10.12
CA SER A 198 16.71 3.29 -9.66
C SER A 198 16.79 3.31 -8.14
N ALA A 199 16.70 2.13 -7.53
CA ALA A 199 17.01 1.89 -6.14
C ALA A 199 18.43 1.28 -6.03
N ARG A 200 19.46 2.00 -6.50
CA ARG A 200 20.84 1.52 -6.61
C ARG A 200 21.79 2.42 -5.86
N CYS A 201 22.62 1.85 -5.02
CA CYS A 201 23.75 2.57 -4.41
C CYS A 201 24.88 2.83 -5.39
N MET A 202 25.45 4.03 -5.33
CA MET A 202 26.68 4.35 -6.04
C MET A 202 27.92 3.77 -5.32
N ASP A 203 27.85 3.47 -4.03
CA ASP A 203 28.96 2.98 -3.22
C ASP A 203 28.80 1.50 -2.97
N ASN A 204 29.51 0.62 -3.69
CA ASN A 204 29.85 -0.81 -3.43
C ASN A 204 28.95 -1.62 -2.45
N TRP A 205 27.77 -1.12 -2.13
CA TRP A 205 26.80 -1.79 -1.26
C TRP A 205 26.05 -2.84 -2.08
N PRO A 206 25.81 -4.06 -1.58
CA PRO A 206 25.20 -5.09 -2.38
C PRO A 206 23.82 -4.63 -2.89
N PRO A 207 23.60 -4.64 -4.22
CA PRO A 207 22.34 -4.21 -4.84
C PRO A 207 21.13 -5.05 -4.40
N GLU A 208 21.41 -6.17 -3.77
CA GLU A 208 20.45 -7.22 -3.40
C GLU A 208 19.47 -6.82 -2.30
N LYS A 209 19.69 -5.72 -1.59
CA LYS A 209 18.86 -5.36 -0.43
C LYS A 209 17.82 -4.26 -0.70
N ARG A 210 17.90 -3.56 -1.83
CA ARG A 210 17.00 -2.42 -2.08
C ARG A 210 15.85 -2.81 -2.96
N LYS A 211 14.68 -2.47 -2.47
CA LYS A 211 13.43 -2.86 -3.08
C LYS A 211 12.81 -1.69 -3.84
N ILE A 212 12.10 -2.03 -4.89
CA ILE A 212 11.11 -1.17 -5.52
C ILE A 212 9.78 -1.85 -5.23
N VAL A 213 9.05 -1.34 -4.25
CA VAL A 213 7.79 -1.92 -3.76
C VAL A 213 6.62 -1.24 -4.43
N ILE A 214 5.76 -2.00 -5.09
CA ILE A 214 4.54 -1.51 -5.72
C ILE A 214 3.36 -2.25 -5.08
N ASP A 215 2.63 -1.53 -4.20
CA ASP A 215 1.51 -2.05 -3.42
C ASP A 215 0.36 -1.03 -3.38
N GLY A 216 -0.50 -1.03 -4.37
CA GLY A 216 -1.63 -0.12 -4.47
C GLY A 216 -1.46 1.04 -5.45
N ALA A 217 -0.28 1.22 -6.04
CA ALA A 217 -0.03 2.24 -7.05
C ALA A 217 -0.24 1.72 -8.48
N ASP A 218 -0.63 2.63 -9.38
CA ASP A 218 -0.60 2.41 -10.83
C ASP A 218 0.73 2.95 -11.38
N VAL A 219 1.61 2.07 -11.85
CA VAL A 219 2.95 2.42 -12.34
C VAL A 219 3.07 2.14 -13.83
N GLU A 220 3.30 3.19 -14.61
CA GLU A 220 3.58 3.14 -16.05
C GLU A 220 4.97 3.73 -16.32
N ILE A 221 5.88 2.93 -16.87
CA ILE A 221 7.25 3.37 -17.19
C ILE A 221 7.64 2.95 -18.61
N LYS A 222 8.07 3.91 -19.39
CA LYS A 222 8.70 3.70 -20.68
C LYS A 222 10.06 4.40 -20.68
N SER A 223 11.14 3.64 -20.55
CA SER A 223 12.53 4.13 -20.49
C SER A 223 13.34 3.68 -21.68
N ASP A 224 14.46 4.38 -21.95
CA ASP A 224 15.31 4.09 -23.10
C ASP A 224 16.23 2.89 -22.87
N VAL A 225 16.55 2.55 -21.62
CA VAL A 225 17.48 1.46 -21.26
C VAL A 225 16.81 0.43 -20.35
N CYS A 226 16.46 0.80 -19.12
CA CYS A 226 15.90 -0.14 -18.15
C CYS A 226 14.86 0.56 -17.27
N ALA A 227 13.65 -0.03 -17.19
CA ALA A 227 12.59 0.62 -16.42
C ALA A 227 12.82 0.55 -14.91
N LEU A 228 13.29 -0.58 -14.38
CA LEU A 228 13.52 -0.78 -12.96
C LEU A 228 14.94 -1.28 -12.68
N ILE A 229 15.68 -0.55 -11.86
CA ILE A 229 16.99 -0.98 -11.33
C ILE A 229 16.88 -1.14 -9.82
N GLY A 230 16.95 -2.39 -9.33
CA GLY A 230 16.77 -2.79 -7.95
C GLY A 230 16.06 -4.14 -7.87
N ASN A 231 15.47 -4.45 -6.71
CA ASN A 231 14.69 -5.66 -6.51
C ASN A 231 13.19 -5.34 -6.50
N PRO A 232 12.52 -5.40 -7.65
CA PRO A 232 11.11 -5.03 -7.75
C PRO A 232 10.21 -6.10 -7.13
N ILE A 233 9.23 -5.64 -6.33
CA ILE A 233 8.18 -6.44 -5.70
C ILE A 233 6.83 -5.81 -6.07
N LEU A 234 5.98 -6.60 -6.73
CA LEU A 234 4.62 -6.19 -7.09
C LEU A 234 3.62 -6.99 -6.26
N TYR A 235 2.86 -6.30 -5.42
CA TYR A 235 1.77 -6.87 -4.64
C TYR A 235 0.43 -6.84 -5.38
N LEU A 236 -0.56 -7.57 -4.86
CA LEU A 236 -1.87 -7.77 -5.51
C LEU A 236 -2.63 -6.48 -5.84
N ASN A 237 -2.49 -5.43 -5.03
CA ASN A 237 -3.17 -4.15 -5.26
C ASN A 237 -2.44 -3.24 -6.25
N GLY A 238 -1.20 -3.54 -6.62
CA GLY A 238 -0.41 -2.74 -7.54
C GLY A 238 -0.68 -3.10 -9.00
N ASN A 239 -0.53 -2.11 -9.88
CA ASN A 239 -0.50 -2.34 -11.32
C ASN A 239 0.85 -1.87 -11.86
N LEU A 240 1.44 -2.66 -12.75
CA LEU A 240 2.75 -2.39 -13.32
C LEU A 240 2.71 -2.61 -14.83
N ASN A 241 3.02 -1.54 -15.58
CA ASN A 241 3.22 -1.59 -17.02
C ASN A 241 4.53 -0.88 -17.34
N ILE A 242 5.56 -1.65 -17.67
CA ILE A 242 6.90 -1.13 -17.87
C ILE A 242 7.54 -1.64 -19.14
N SER A 243 8.34 -0.78 -19.76
CA SER A 243 9.22 -1.16 -20.85
C SER A 243 10.57 -0.43 -20.76
N GLY A 244 11.63 -1.11 -21.21
CA GLY A 244 12.95 -0.54 -21.32
C GLY A 244 13.59 -0.98 -22.61
N GLY A 245 14.33 -0.09 -23.29
CA GLY A 245 14.95 -0.39 -24.57
C GLY A 245 15.90 -1.59 -24.54
N THR A 246 16.47 -1.89 -23.37
CA THR A 246 17.34 -3.07 -23.19
C THR A 246 16.67 -4.14 -22.32
N ARG A 247 15.99 -3.73 -21.24
CA ARG A 247 15.32 -4.65 -20.30
C ARG A 247 14.24 -3.94 -19.49
N ALA A 248 13.20 -4.68 -19.11
CA ALA A 248 12.14 -4.17 -18.24
C ALA A 248 12.66 -3.92 -16.79
N ALA A 249 13.42 -4.87 -16.25
CA ALA A 249 14.01 -4.77 -14.92
C ALA A 249 15.40 -5.37 -14.86
N SER A 250 16.25 -4.88 -13.94
CA SER A 250 17.61 -5.39 -13.72
C SER A 250 17.64 -6.70 -12.94
N SER A 251 16.60 -6.97 -12.17
CA SER A 251 16.40 -8.21 -11.40
C SER A 251 15.00 -8.78 -11.67
N PRO A 252 14.75 -10.07 -11.39
CA PRO A 252 13.42 -10.65 -11.51
C PRO A 252 12.39 -9.89 -10.69
N ILE A 253 11.21 -9.65 -11.26
CA ILE A 253 10.08 -9.01 -10.57
C ILE A 253 9.41 -10.07 -9.70
N GLN A 254 9.42 -9.87 -8.38
CA GLN A 254 8.73 -10.74 -7.43
C GLN A 254 7.25 -10.38 -7.41
N THR A 255 6.40 -11.30 -7.83
CA THR A 255 4.95 -11.05 -7.89
C THR A 255 4.15 -12.34 -7.84
N THR A 256 2.94 -12.26 -7.28
CA THR A 256 1.92 -13.31 -7.33
C THR A 256 0.85 -13.02 -8.40
N ILE A 257 0.88 -11.84 -9.01
CA ILE A 257 0.00 -11.48 -10.13
C ILE A 257 0.56 -12.09 -11.40
N ASN A 258 -0.30 -12.73 -12.19
CA ASN A 258 0.07 -13.20 -13.52
C ASN A 258 0.46 -12.01 -14.39
N GLY A 259 1.69 -12.01 -14.86
CA GLY A 259 2.24 -10.98 -15.73
C GLY A 259 2.66 -11.57 -17.07
N HIS A 260 2.82 -10.73 -18.05
CA HIS A 260 3.33 -11.07 -19.38
C HIS A 260 4.17 -9.91 -19.93
N GLY A 261 4.92 -10.17 -20.98
CA GLY A 261 5.73 -9.14 -21.60
C GLY A 261 6.45 -9.64 -22.84
N ASP A 262 7.18 -8.73 -23.47
CA ASP A 262 7.98 -9.03 -24.66
C ASP A 262 9.44 -9.29 -24.27
N LYS A 263 10.13 -10.09 -25.06
CA LYS A 263 11.53 -10.45 -24.84
C LYS A 263 12.45 -9.82 -25.85
N ALA A 264 13.72 -9.71 -25.48
CA ALA A 264 14.78 -9.22 -26.34
C ALA A 264 15.05 -10.11 -27.58
N ASP A 265 14.59 -11.36 -27.56
CA ASP A 265 14.69 -12.31 -28.68
C ASP A 265 13.57 -12.15 -29.73
N GLY A 266 12.66 -11.19 -29.54
CA GLY A 266 11.53 -10.92 -30.41
C GLY A 266 10.25 -11.70 -30.05
N SER A 267 10.25 -12.48 -28.98
CA SER A 267 9.04 -13.15 -28.50
C SER A 267 8.12 -12.11 -27.84
N GLU A 268 6.85 -12.08 -28.24
CA GLU A 268 5.85 -11.14 -27.75
C GLU A 268 4.86 -11.80 -26.80
N ASN A 269 4.34 -11.03 -25.86
CA ASN A 269 3.28 -11.41 -24.92
C ASN A 269 3.54 -12.75 -24.18
N VAL A 270 4.79 -12.97 -23.78
CA VAL A 270 5.21 -14.21 -23.10
C VAL A 270 4.79 -14.16 -21.62
N PRO A 271 4.17 -15.23 -21.08
CA PRO A 271 3.88 -15.32 -19.65
C PRO A 271 5.16 -15.18 -18.83
N TYR A 272 5.09 -14.37 -17.79
CA TYR A 272 6.22 -14.09 -16.90
C TYR A 272 6.38 -15.20 -15.84
N ASP A 273 7.61 -15.68 -15.68
CA ASP A 273 8.00 -16.61 -14.62
C ASP A 273 9.14 -15.98 -13.79
N PRO A 274 8.90 -15.59 -12.53
CA PRO A 274 9.93 -14.96 -11.71
C PRO A 274 11.14 -15.85 -11.42
N ASN A 275 11.00 -17.17 -11.57
CA ASN A 275 12.10 -18.13 -11.36
C ASN A 275 13.02 -18.28 -12.58
N LYS A 276 12.63 -17.70 -13.71
CA LYS A 276 13.40 -17.73 -14.95
C LYS A 276 13.80 -16.31 -15.32
N ASN A 277 15.07 -15.98 -15.25
CA ASN A 277 15.59 -14.69 -15.74
C ASN A 277 15.51 -14.66 -17.28
N ASN A 278 14.41 -14.15 -17.82
CA ASN A 278 13.99 -14.43 -19.19
C ASN A 278 14.27 -13.30 -20.19
N GLY A 279 15.06 -12.27 -19.84
CA GLY A 279 15.44 -11.18 -20.76
C GLY A 279 14.25 -10.36 -21.25
N PHE A 280 13.25 -10.12 -20.42
CA PHE A 280 12.11 -9.28 -20.76
C PHE A 280 12.53 -7.84 -21.02
N THR A 281 12.05 -7.26 -22.10
CA THR A 281 12.14 -5.84 -22.44
C THR A 281 10.90 -5.08 -22.02
N SER A 282 9.75 -5.74 -21.90
CA SER A 282 8.54 -5.20 -21.30
C SER A 282 7.96 -6.15 -20.26
N PHE A 283 7.13 -5.62 -19.39
CA PHE A 283 6.36 -6.40 -18.41
C PHE A 283 5.07 -5.66 -18.10
N GLU A 284 3.97 -6.39 -18.15
CA GLU A 284 2.67 -5.91 -17.74
C GLU A 284 2.04 -6.91 -16.78
N ALA A 285 1.57 -6.41 -15.63
CA ALA A 285 0.73 -7.14 -14.71
C ALA A 285 -0.30 -6.20 -14.11
N LYS A 286 -1.55 -6.61 -14.18
CA LYS A 286 -2.68 -5.86 -13.65
C LYS A 286 -3.58 -6.77 -12.85
N HIS A 287 -3.82 -6.41 -11.61
CA HIS A 287 -4.79 -7.12 -10.80
C HIS A 287 -6.21 -6.81 -11.25
N THR A 288 -6.96 -7.85 -11.62
CA THR A 288 -8.38 -7.72 -11.94
C THR A 288 -9.18 -7.94 -10.66
N HIS A 289 -9.86 -6.90 -10.21
CA HIS A 289 -10.69 -7.00 -9.02
C HIS A 289 -11.92 -7.88 -9.29
N ALA A 290 -12.03 -8.93 -8.50
CA ALA A 290 -13.19 -9.83 -8.50
C ALA A 290 -13.61 -10.14 -7.07
N ALA A 291 -14.91 -10.19 -6.84
CA ALA A 291 -15.47 -10.58 -5.55
C ALA A 291 -15.02 -12.00 -5.17
N GLN A 292 -14.52 -12.18 -3.96
CA GLN A 292 -14.22 -13.49 -3.40
C GLN A 292 -15.43 -14.00 -2.61
N ALA A 293 -15.75 -15.27 -2.78
CA ALA A 293 -16.93 -15.87 -2.15
C ALA A 293 -16.86 -15.92 -0.62
N ASP A 294 -15.65 -15.92 -0.08
CA ASP A 294 -15.33 -16.09 1.35
C ASP A 294 -14.80 -14.82 2.03
N LYS A 295 -14.66 -13.72 1.28
CA LYS A 295 -14.12 -12.46 1.82
C LYS A 295 -15.17 -11.35 1.81
N TRP A 296 -15.56 -10.93 2.99
CA TRP A 296 -16.60 -9.93 3.19
C TRP A 296 -16.17 -8.82 4.14
N GLY A 297 -16.53 -7.61 3.80
CA GLY A 297 -16.55 -6.47 4.72
C GLY A 297 -17.99 -6.20 5.16
N SER A 298 -18.19 -5.61 6.34
CA SER A 298 -19.53 -5.27 6.83
C SER A 298 -19.50 -4.15 7.86
N ASP A 299 -20.60 -3.40 7.92
CA ASP A 299 -20.96 -2.51 9.04
C ASP A 299 -22.25 -3.01 9.73
N ASP A 300 -22.93 -2.18 10.50
CA ASP A 300 -24.13 -2.58 11.22
C ASP A 300 -25.36 -2.79 10.32
N SER A 301 -25.35 -2.23 9.12
CA SER A 301 -26.49 -2.19 8.19
C SER A 301 -26.29 -3.07 6.98
N MET A 302 -25.07 -3.12 6.47
CA MET A 302 -24.75 -3.66 5.15
C MET A 302 -23.51 -4.54 5.18
N HIS A 303 -23.38 -5.37 4.17
CA HIS A 303 -22.14 -6.09 3.86
C HIS A 303 -21.82 -5.98 2.38
N TRP A 304 -20.56 -6.18 2.06
CA TRP A 304 -20.00 -6.11 0.71
C TRP A 304 -18.92 -7.16 0.51
N PRO A 305 -18.86 -7.77 -0.67
CA PRO A 305 -17.76 -8.67 -0.98
C PRO A 305 -16.46 -7.89 -1.18
N LEU A 306 -15.37 -8.53 -0.81
CA LEU A 306 -14.03 -8.00 -1.00
C LEU A 306 -13.33 -8.74 -2.14
N CYS A 307 -12.47 -8.03 -2.84
CA CYS A 307 -11.48 -8.63 -3.71
C CYS A 307 -10.39 -9.34 -2.88
N GLU A 308 -9.64 -10.24 -3.48
CA GLU A 308 -8.48 -10.88 -2.84
C GLU A 308 -7.50 -9.87 -2.23
N CYS A 309 -7.31 -8.73 -2.88
CA CYS A 309 -6.48 -7.62 -2.40
C CYS A 309 -7.12 -6.76 -1.28
N GLY A 310 -8.34 -7.07 -0.86
CA GLY A 310 -9.07 -6.31 0.16
C GLY A 310 -9.91 -5.14 -0.37
N LYS A 311 -9.85 -4.83 -1.67
CA LYS A 311 -10.67 -3.76 -2.24
C LYS A 311 -12.15 -4.09 -2.13
N VAL A 312 -12.93 -3.11 -1.69
CA VAL A 312 -14.39 -3.19 -1.61
C VAL A 312 -14.99 -3.26 -3.02
N MET A 313 -15.94 -4.15 -3.20
CA MET A 313 -16.71 -4.29 -4.45
C MET A 313 -18.05 -3.57 -4.29
N ASP A 314 -18.03 -2.24 -4.31
CA ASP A 314 -19.17 -1.37 -3.97
C ASP A 314 -20.47 -1.69 -4.72
N ALA A 315 -20.37 -2.08 -6.00
CA ALA A 315 -21.54 -2.41 -6.84
C ALA A 315 -22.31 -3.64 -6.34
N GLN A 316 -21.76 -4.40 -5.39
CA GLN A 316 -22.36 -5.64 -4.84
C GLN A 316 -22.68 -5.51 -3.34
N THR A 317 -22.72 -4.28 -2.81
CA THR A 317 -23.11 -4.02 -1.41
C THR A 317 -24.58 -4.36 -1.19
N GLN A 318 -24.87 -5.11 -0.11
CA GLN A 318 -26.21 -5.62 0.21
C GLN A 318 -26.53 -5.43 1.69
N THR A 319 -27.81 -5.38 2.02
CA THR A 319 -28.27 -5.46 3.42
C THR A 319 -28.05 -6.87 3.97
N HIS A 320 -27.82 -6.98 5.27
CA HIS A 320 -27.64 -8.27 5.92
C HIS A 320 -28.86 -9.19 5.73
N GLN A 321 -28.63 -10.37 5.20
CA GLN A 321 -29.60 -11.45 5.14
C GLN A 321 -29.20 -12.49 6.17
N TYR A 322 -30.07 -12.73 7.16
CA TYR A 322 -29.81 -13.65 8.25
C TYR A 322 -30.56 -14.96 8.06
N THR A 323 -29.85 -16.08 8.25
CA THR A 323 -30.39 -17.44 8.23
C THR A 323 -30.09 -18.12 9.56
N GLU A 324 -30.94 -19.06 9.96
CA GLU A 324 -30.74 -19.85 11.18
C GLU A 324 -29.52 -20.77 10.99
N GLU A 325 -28.58 -20.64 11.92
CA GLU A 325 -27.34 -21.44 11.98
C GLU A 325 -27.14 -21.97 13.40
N HIS A 326 -26.36 -23.01 13.55
CA HIS A 326 -26.02 -23.58 14.85
C HIS A 326 -24.73 -24.38 14.79
N ASP A 327 -24.14 -24.59 15.94
CA ASP A 327 -23.09 -25.57 16.19
C ASP A 327 -23.53 -26.57 17.31
N GLU A 328 -22.63 -27.22 17.99
CA GLU A 328 -22.94 -28.16 19.05
C GLU A 328 -23.41 -27.49 20.36
N LEU A 329 -23.11 -26.20 20.55
CA LEU A 329 -23.30 -25.46 21.79
C LEU A 329 -24.46 -24.47 21.73
N GLU A 330 -24.58 -23.78 20.59
CA GLU A 330 -25.46 -22.63 20.45
C GLU A 330 -26.09 -22.52 19.07
N HIS A 331 -27.12 -21.72 18.94
CA HIS A 331 -27.71 -21.33 17.67
C HIS A 331 -27.78 -19.83 17.55
N TRP A 332 -27.79 -19.35 16.32
CA TRP A 332 -27.79 -17.92 15.99
C TRP A 332 -28.45 -17.69 14.64
N GLN A 333 -28.69 -16.43 14.35
CA GLN A 333 -28.97 -15.96 13.01
C GLN A 333 -27.67 -15.46 12.37
N GLY A 334 -27.18 -16.19 11.38
CA GLY A 334 -25.92 -15.91 10.68
C GLY A 334 -26.11 -15.20 9.36
N CYS A 335 -25.19 -14.31 9.02
CA CYS A 335 -25.09 -13.69 7.71
C CYS A 335 -23.83 -14.18 7.00
N ILE A 336 -23.86 -14.27 5.67
CA ILE A 336 -22.72 -14.71 4.84
C ILE A 336 -21.43 -13.93 5.12
N CYS A 337 -21.51 -12.70 5.63
CA CYS A 337 -20.38 -11.89 6.04
C CYS A 337 -19.77 -12.27 7.41
N GLY A 338 -20.32 -13.30 8.07
CA GLY A 338 -19.88 -13.78 9.38
C GLY A 338 -20.51 -13.08 10.58
N ARG A 339 -21.37 -12.08 10.37
CA ARG A 339 -22.11 -11.46 11.48
C ARG A 339 -23.14 -12.40 12.04
N LYS A 340 -23.25 -12.43 13.36
CA LYS A 340 -24.22 -13.24 14.10
C LYS A 340 -25.17 -12.33 14.90
N LYS A 341 -26.44 -12.72 14.99
CA LYS A 341 -27.44 -12.12 15.88
C LYS A 341 -28.13 -13.20 16.70
N ASN A 342 -28.73 -12.83 17.83
CA ASN A 342 -29.52 -13.71 18.66
C ASN A 342 -28.78 -15.02 19.00
N VAL A 343 -27.54 -14.91 19.39
CA VAL A 343 -26.70 -16.05 19.81
C VAL A 343 -27.22 -16.54 21.15
N GLU A 344 -27.77 -17.73 21.20
CA GLU A 344 -28.35 -18.34 22.40
C GLU A 344 -27.94 -19.81 22.53
N PRO A 345 -27.76 -20.33 23.74
CA PRO A 345 -27.61 -21.77 23.95
C PRO A 345 -28.83 -22.54 23.45
N HIS A 346 -28.60 -23.78 23.05
CA HIS A 346 -29.70 -24.65 22.64
C HIS A 346 -30.76 -24.80 23.72
N ARG A 347 -32.04 -24.68 23.35
CA ARG A 347 -33.20 -24.96 24.21
C ARG A 347 -33.74 -26.35 23.92
N PHE A 348 -33.09 -27.36 24.50
CA PHE A 348 -33.47 -28.74 24.29
C PHE A 348 -34.77 -29.08 24.99
N GLY A 349 -35.58 -29.92 24.34
CA GLY A 349 -36.71 -30.62 24.93
C GLY A 349 -36.26 -31.82 25.78
N GLU A 350 -37.24 -32.62 26.20
CA GLU A 350 -36.96 -33.86 26.93
C GLU A 350 -36.23 -34.88 26.07
N TRP A 351 -35.44 -35.74 26.74
CA TRP A 351 -34.78 -36.85 26.08
C TRP A 351 -35.80 -37.90 25.61
N VAL A 352 -35.72 -38.28 24.36
CA VAL A 352 -36.52 -39.33 23.75
C VAL A 352 -35.62 -40.53 23.46
N GLU A 353 -36.00 -41.69 23.93
CA GLU A 353 -35.29 -42.93 23.66
C GLU A 353 -35.52 -43.35 22.20
N ALA A 354 -34.49 -43.20 21.39
CA ALA A 354 -34.52 -43.58 19.97
C ALA A 354 -34.23 -45.06 19.77
N ARG A 355 -33.43 -45.68 20.66
CA ARG A 355 -33.15 -47.12 20.69
C ARG A 355 -32.88 -47.54 22.10
N LYS A 356 -33.62 -48.62 22.56
CA LYS A 356 -33.41 -49.21 23.87
C LYS A 356 -32.04 -49.90 23.96
N PRO A 357 -31.36 -49.79 25.11
CA PRO A 357 -30.15 -50.58 25.33
C PRO A 357 -30.51 -52.05 25.49
N THR A 358 -29.68 -52.91 24.96
CA THR A 358 -29.74 -54.39 25.19
C THR A 358 -28.60 -54.80 26.11
N ARG A 359 -28.49 -56.10 26.34
CA ARG A 359 -27.36 -56.65 27.16
C ARG A 359 -26.01 -56.47 26.50
N THR A 360 -25.96 -56.43 25.19
CA THR A 360 -24.70 -56.39 24.42
C THR A 360 -24.54 -55.10 23.63
N GLU A 361 -25.58 -54.32 23.43
CA GLU A 361 -25.56 -53.09 22.64
C GLU A 361 -26.04 -51.91 23.44
N SER A 362 -25.38 -50.78 23.26
CA SER A 362 -25.79 -49.51 23.82
C SER A 362 -27.06 -49.01 23.15
N GLY A 363 -27.96 -48.44 23.94
CA GLY A 363 -29.09 -47.67 23.46
C GLY A 363 -28.65 -46.29 22.94
N LEU A 364 -29.64 -45.57 22.43
CA LEU A 364 -29.49 -44.19 21.96
C LEU A 364 -30.66 -43.37 22.45
N ARG A 365 -30.41 -42.17 23.00
CA ARG A 365 -31.45 -41.19 23.25
C ARG A 365 -31.11 -39.91 22.50
N THR A 366 -32.13 -39.21 22.08
CA THR A 366 -31.97 -37.95 21.36
C THR A 366 -32.82 -36.90 22.02
N ARG A 367 -32.41 -35.66 21.91
CA ARG A 367 -33.22 -34.49 22.21
C ARG A 367 -33.04 -33.45 21.16
N ARG A 368 -34.06 -32.64 20.94
CA ARG A 368 -34.08 -31.66 19.86
C ARG A 368 -34.22 -30.26 20.43
N CYS A 369 -33.43 -29.33 19.90
CA CYS A 369 -33.61 -27.92 20.18
C CYS A 369 -34.91 -27.41 19.58
N SER A 370 -35.73 -26.74 20.40
CA SER A 370 -37.03 -26.21 19.97
C SER A 370 -36.96 -25.02 19.04
N VAL A 371 -35.79 -24.38 18.94
CA VAL A 371 -35.54 -23.17 18.14
C VAL A 371 -34.97 -23.53 16.78
N CYS A 372 -33.78 -24.11 16.76
CA CYS A 372 -33.04 -24.37 15.51
C CYS A 372 -33.24 -25.83 14.98
N GLY A 373 -33.82 -26.70 15.78
CA GLY A 373 -34.02 -28.09 15.37
C GLY A 373 -32.80 -29.00 15.48
N PHE A 374 -31.67 -28.51 16.01
CA PHE A 374 -30.47 -29.32 16.24
C PHE A 374 -30.78 -30.52 17.11
N ASN A 375 -30.31 -31.70 16.72
CA ASN A 375 -30.49 -32.94 17.47
C ASN A 375 -29.20 -33.27 18.21
N GLU A 376 -29.30 -33.39 19.52
CA GLU A 376 -28.23 -33.92 20.34
C GLU A 376 -28.49 -35.42 20.58
N GLU A 377 -27.47 -36.23 20.48
CA GLU A 377 -27.51 -37.68 20.66
C GLU A 377 -26.65 -38.10 21.82
N GLU A 378 -27.18 -39.00 22.64
CA GLU A 378 -26.43 -39.58 23.74
C GLU A 378 -26.60 -41.11 23.79
N LYS A 379 -25.49 -41.80 23.98
CA LYS A 379 -25.51 -43.28 24.13
C LYS A 379 -25.99 -43.66 25.51
N ILE A 380 -26.98 -44.53 25.56
CA ILE A 380 -27.41 -45.18 26.79
C ILE A 380 -26.56 -46.45 26.96
N PRO A 381 -25.81 -46.60 28.07
CA PRO A 381 -24.99 -47.79 28.29
C PRO A 381 -25.80 -49.09 28.18
N ALA A 382 -25.18 -50.13 27.65
CA ALA A 382 -25.78 -51.45 27.64
C ALA A 382 -26.16 -51.89 29.05
N VAL A 383 -27.30 -52.61 29.19
CA VAL A 383 -27.78 -53.07 30.51
C VAL A 383 -26.95 -54.26 30.96
N ASN A 384 -25.84 -54.01 31.64
CA ASN A 384 -25.12 -55.02 32.33
C ASN A 384 -25.94 -55.45 33.54
N LEU A 385 -26.52 -56.64 33.51
CA LEU A 385 -27.05 -57.22 34.74
C LEU A 385 -25.86 -57.33 35.72
N PRO A 386 -26.06 -56.96 37.00
CA PRO A 386 -25.02 -57.19 37.99
C PRO A 386 -24.65 -58.65 38.00
N GLN A 387 -23.37 -58.97 37.73
CA GLN A 387 -22.87 -60.30 38.09
C GLN A 387 -22.99 -60.39 39.61
N THR A 388 -23.91 -61.22 40.05
CA THR A 388 -23.96 -61.64 41.45
C THR A 388 -22.73 -62.51 41.73
N GLY A 389 -21.66 -61.93 42.16
CA GLY A 389 -20.40 -62.59 42.42
C GLY A 389 -19.24 -61.59 42.49
N ASP A 390 -19.15 -61.01 43.67
CA ASP A 390 -17.94 -60.53 44.38
C ASP A 390 -16.72 -60.05 43.58
N SER A 391 -16.47 -58.79 43.69
CA SER A 391 -15.19 -58.16 44.15
C SER A 391 -15.23 -56.66 43.94
N THR A 392 -15.52 -55.98 45.02
CA THR A 392 -15.35 -54.54 45.15
C THR A 392 -13.86 -54.16 45.06
N HIS A 393 -13.49 -53.44 44.03
CA HIS A 393 -12.25 -52.71 44.03
C HIS A 393 -12.55 -51.20 44.09
N PRO A 394 -12.56 -50.61 45.31
CA PRO A 394 -12.88 -49.18 45.48
C PRO A 394 -11.76 -48.23 44.96
N GLY A 395 -10.62 -48.79 44.53
CA GLY A 395 -9.48 -47.97 44.06
C GLY A 395 -9.65 -47.39 42.62
N GLN A 396 -10.51 -47.95 41.79
CA GLN A 396 -10.63 -47.51 40.39
C GLN A 396 -11.46 -46.22 40.22
N TYR A 397 -12.40 -45.96 41.15
CA TYR A 397 -13.26 -44.74 41.07
C TYR A 397 -12.53 -43.50 41.56
N ALA A 398 -11.52 -43.63 42.42
CA ALA A 398 -10.69 -42.51 42.89
C ALA A 398 -9.78 -41.95 41.76
N LEU A 399 -9.33 -42.79 40.81
CA LEU A 399 -8.46 -42.38 39.71
C LEU A 399 -9.23 -41.59 38.63
N LEU A 400 -10.48 -41.93 38.37
CA LEU A 400 -11.31 -41.23 37.40
C LEU A 400 -11.71 -39.82 37.87
N LEU A 401 -11.98 -39.64 39.15
CA LEU A 401 -12.31 -38.33 39.72
C LEU A 401 -11.06 -37.39 39.73
N ALA A 402 -9.85 -37.95 39.93
CA ALA A 402 -8.61 -37.17 39.88
C ALA A 402 -8.28 -36.67 38.46
N LEU A 403 -8.56 -37.47 37.42
CA LEU A 403 -8.35 -37.08 36.02
C LEU A 403 -9.36 -36.00 35.54
N CYS A 404 -10.61 -36.08 35.98
CA CYS A 404 -11.60 -35.02 35.70
C CYS A 404 -11.29 -33.70 36.36
N GLY A 405 -10.71 -33.73 37.57
CA GLY A 405 -10.28 -32.50 38.28
C GLY A 405 -9.09 -31.80 37.61
N LEU A 406 -8.14 -32.57 37.02
CA LEU A 406 -6.99 -32.01 36.33
C LEU A 406 -7.33 -31.34 35.00
N THR A 407 -8.29 -31.89 34.26
CA THR A 407 -8.74 -31.29 32.98
C THR A 407 -9.50 -29.97 33.18
N LEU A 408 -10.31 -29.89 34.23
CA LEU A 408 -11.02 -28.64 34.57
C LEU A 408 -10.06 -27.51 35.05
N THR A 409 -8.96 -27.86 35.75
CA THR A 409 -7.97 -26.89 36.17
C THR A 409 -7.08 -26.39 35.02
N LEU A 410 -6.79 -27.26 34.02
CA LEU A 410 -6.05 -26.85 32.80
C LEU A 410 -6.87 -26.00 31.87
N LEU A 411 -8.18 -26.23 31.76
CA LEU A 411 -9.10 -25.39 30.98
C LEU A 411 -9.32 -24.02 31.61
N ARG A 412 -9.34 -23.92 32.94
CA ARG A 412 -9.43 -22.62 33.65
C ARG A 412 -8.16 -21.77 33.50
N ARG A 413 -6.96 -22.36 33.43
CA ARG A 413 -5.70 -21.64 33.21
C ARG A 413 -5.55 -21.06 31.80
N ARG A 414 -6.25 -21.59 30.79
CA ARG A 414 -6.21 -21.03 29.42
C ARG A 414 -7.14 -19.84 29.20
N ARG A 415 -8.06 -19.54 30.15
CA ARG A 415 -8.97 -18.38 30.06
C ARG A 415 -8.47 -17.10 30.74
N THR A 416 -7.31 -17.11 31.40
CA THR A 416 -6.75 -15.96 32.13
C THR A 416 -5.52 -15.35 31.43
N ASN A 417 -5.18 -15.77 30.20
CA ASN A 417 -4.09 -15.19 29.41
C ASN A 417 -4.58 -14.83 27.99
N TYR A 418 -5.57 -13.95 27.94
CA TYR A 418 -5.87 -13.12 26.75
C TYR A 418 -6.37 -11.76 27.22
#